data_8070795d124bdadf6764e733b2fd5195
#
_entry.id   8070795d124bdadf6764e733b2fd5195
#
_cell.length_a   1.000
_cell.length_b   1.000
_cell.length_c   1.000
_cell.angle_alpha   90.00
_cell.angle_beta   90.00
_cell.angle_gamma   90.00
#
_symmetry.space_group_name_H-M   'P 1'
#
loop_
_entity.id
_entity.type
_entity.pdbx_description
1 polymer ?
#
loop_
_entity_poly.entity_id
_entity_poly.type
_entity_poly.pdbx_seq_one_letter_code
_entity_poly.pdbx_strand_id
1 'polypeptide(L)'
;MRKFKGLGIALAVLLLLPMAALARDVAPIVSADWLEKNLANPKVIILDVRKVEDYKAGHIPGAVNVFYGSWAIKKGDLLNELPANDDLFDTIGSAGIDANSIVVIVGVTDTVPNQFDMTRVAWTLKYAGVNNVAILNGGQNQWVKANKPLSADVVKAKSKAYRGKINRGLFVNKDYVMSRLGKAIILDTRAPAFYQGKEKLPFVPKLGRIKGAVNLPVGQLYTPEGLYKDEAALMALATAAVGSDKTKEIIAYCDTGKTCTAWTFVLTDLFGYQDVKVYDGSSMEWLKDPNAPSEP
;
A
#
# COMPACT_ATOMS: atom_id res chain seq x y z
N MET A 1 40.39 -61.85 -2.14
CA MET A 1 40.06 -60.81 -1.15
C MET A 1 39.66 -59.54 -1.87
N ARG A 2 38.37 -59.27 -2.02
CA ARG A 2 37.81 -58.06 -2.68
C ARG A 2 37.42 -57.07 -1.56
N LYS A 3 38.06 -55.89 -1.60
CA LYS A 3 37.77 -54.78 -0.69
C LYS A 3 36.56 -54.00 -1.24
N PHE A 4 35.45 -54.02 -0.53
CA PHE A 4 34.30 -53.12 -0.75
C PHE A 4 34.67 -51.72 -0.24
N LYS A 5 34.69 -50.73 -1.13
CA LYS A 5 34.72 -49.31 -0.74
C LYS A 5 33.30 -48.86 -0.55
N GLY A 6 32.91 -48.59 0.67
CA GLY A 6 31.63 -47.97 1.01
C GLY A 6 31.61 -46.50 0.57
N LEU A 7 30.65 -46.15 -0.26
CA LEU A 7 30.37 -44.76 -0.69
C LEU A 7 29.39 -44.16 0.35
N GLY A 8 29.90 -43.32 1.21
CA GLY A 8 29.08 -42.57 2.17
C GLY A 8 28.34 -41.46 1.45
N ILE A 9 27.03 -41.57 1.36
CA ILE A 9 26.15 -40.48 0.89
C ILE A 9 25.96 -39.52 2.05
N ALA A 10 26.56 -38.33 2.00
CA ALA A 10 26.30 -37.23 2.92
C ALA A 10 24.96 -36.59 2.53
N LEU A 11 23.93 -36.81 3.35
CA LEU A 11 22.64 -36.18 3.24
C LEU A 11 22.75 -34.74 3.76
N ALA A 12 22.86 -33.77 2.85
CA ALA A 12 22.81 -32.36 3.21
C ALA A 12 21.36 -32.00 3.57
N VAL A 13 21.09 -31.91 4.89
CA VAL A 13 19.83 -31.38 5.41
C VAL A 13 19.86 -29.87 5.20
N LEU A 14 19.15 -29.37 4.19
CA LEU A 14 18.91 -27.95 3.99
C LEU A 14 17.92 -27.50 5.09
N LEU A 15 18.46 -26.91 6.15
CA LEU A 15 17.65 -26.22 7.17
C LEU A 15 17.02 -24.98 6.50
N LEU A 16 15.77 -25.11 6.03
CA LEU A 16 14.92 -23.98 5.73
C LEU A 16 14.63 -23.26 7.05
N LEU A 17 15.45 -22.25 7.38
CA LEU A 17 15.12 -21.31 8.43
C LEU A 17 13.84 -20.60 8.01
N PRO A 18 12.76 -20.63 8.81
CA PRO A 18 11.60 -19.82 8.52
C PRO A 18 12.07 -18.35 8.46
N MET A 19 11.85 -17.67 7.35
CA MET A 19 11.97 -16.20 7.34
C MET A 19 10.99 -15.71 8.41
N ALA A 20 11.53 -15.29 9.55
CA ALA A 20 10.74 -14.61 10.55
C ALA A 20 10.11 -13.40 9.87
N ALA A 21 8.81 -13.44 9.63
CA ALA A 21 8.06 -12.22 9.33
C ALA A 21 8.43 -11.25 10.45
N LEU A 22 9.04 -10.11 10.09
CA LEU A 22 9.36 -9.07 11.04
C LEU A 22 8.07 -8.75 11.80
N ALA A 23 8.02 -9.13 13.09
CA ALA A 23 6.86 -8.89 13.91
C ALA A 23 6.58 -7.39 13.90
N ARG A 24 5.38 -7.00 13.50
CA ARG A 24 4.96 -5.59 13.52
C ARG A 24 4.72 -5.18 14.97
N ASP A 25 5.18 -3.98 15.32
CA ASP A 25 4.95 -3.40 16.65
C ASP A 25 3.55 -2.72 16.74
N VAL A 26 2.83 -2.63 15.62
CA VAL A 26 1.53 -1.98 15.52
C VAL A 26 0.60 -2.75 14.58
N ALA A 27 -0.70 -2.78 14.90
CA ALA A 27 -1.72 -3.29 13.98
C ALA A 27 -1.75 -2.44 12.70
N PRO A 28 -2.01 -3.05 11.51
CA PRO A 28 -2.02 -2.30 10.24
C PRO A 28 -3.10 -1.21 10.18
N ILE A 29 -4.21 -1.42 10.85
CA ILE A 29 -5.31 -0.47 10.95
C ILE A 29 -5.56 -0.19 12.42
N VAL A 30 -5.42 1.07 12.85
CA VAL A 30 -5.58 1.48 14.25
C VAL A 30 -6.81 2.37 14.43
N SER A 31 -7.45 2.30 15.60
CA SER A 31 -8.56 3.16 15.94
C SER A 31 -8.11 4.53 16.45
N ALA A 32 -9.04 5.50 16.46
CA ALA A 32 -8.81 6.80 17.09
C ALA A 32 -8.48 6.68 18.58
N ASP A 33 -9.09 5.75 19.30
CA ASP A 33 -8.80 5.52 20.73
C ASP A 33 -7.41 4.93 20.95
N TRP A 34 -6.95 4.05 20.04
CA TRP A 34 -5.58 3.54 20.11
C TRP A 34 -4.59 4.68 19.89
N LEU A 35 -4.81 5.52 18.88
CA LEU A 35 -3.91 6.62 18.57
C LEU A 35 -3.88 7.65 19.69
N GLU A 36 -5.02 8.02 20.27
CA GLU A 36 -5.08 8.93 21.42
C GLU A 36 -4.23 8.46 22.60
N LYS A 37 -4.32 7.17 22.95
CA LYS A 37 -3.52 6.56 24.02
C LYS A 37 -2.01 6.54 23.71
N ASN A 38 -1.63 6.70 22.45
CA ASN A 38 -0.25 6.63 21.99
C ASN A 38 0.32 8.01 21.54
N LEU A 39 -0.41 9.11 21.72
CA LEU A 39 0.08 10.45 21.35
C LEU A 39 1.42 10.83 22.02
N ALA A 40 1.64 10.38 23.25
CA ALA A 40 2.87 10.63 24.00
C ALA A 40 3.99 9.61 23.75
N ASN A 41 3.76 8.58 22.91
CA ASN A 41 4.75 7.56 22.62
C ASN A 41 5.80 8.12 21.64
N PRO A 42 7.09 8.26 22.03
CA PRO A 42 8.12 8.89 21.20
C PRO A 42 8.48 8.09 19.94
N LYS A 43 8.06 6.82 19.84
CA LYS A 43 8.21 6.00 18.62
C LYS A 43 7.12 6.25 17.60
N VAL A 44 5.96 6.78 18.02
CA VAL A 44 4.82 7.03 17.14
C VAL A 44 5.01 8.36 16.42
N ILE A 45 5.07 8.29 15.09
CA ILE A 45 5.05 9.45 14.21
C ILE A 45 3.68 9.47 13.53
N ILE A 46 2.91 10.51 13.80
CA ILE A 46 1.63 10.75 13.15
C ILE A 46 1.91 11.53 11.87
N LEU A 47 1.68 10.89 10.73
CA LEU A 47 1.97 11.46 9.42
C LEU A 47 0.66 11.91 8.76
N ASP A 48 0.41 13.22 8.78
CA ASP A 48 -0.76 13.82 8.12
C ASP A 48 -0.43 14.11 6.64
N VAL A 49 -1.13 13.41 5.74
CA VAL A 49 -0.89 13.51 4.29
C VAL A 49 -1.85 14.45 3.58
N ARG A 50 -2.72 15.15 4.33
CA ARG A 50 -3.67 16.13 3.81
C ARG A 50 -2.96 17.38 3.28
N LYS A 51 -3.72 18.21 2.57
CA LYS A 51 -3.23 19.53 2.15
C LYS A 51 -2.85 20.38 3.36
N VAL A 52 -1.87 21.25 3.15
CA VAL A 52 -1.33 22.13 4.21
C VAL A 52 -2.42 23.01 4.83
N GLU A 53 -3.37 23.48 4.02
CA GLU A 53 -4.49 24.30 4.47
C GLU A 53 -5.40 23.53 5.43
N ASP A 54 -5.74 22.28 5.08
CA ASP A 54 -6.58 21.41 5.92
C ASP A 54 -5.88 21.02 7.22
N TYR A 55 -4.56 20.77 7.16
CA TYR A 55 -3.75 20.52 8.33
C TYR A 55 -3.73 21.74 9.29
N LYS A 56 -3.52 22.95 8.75
CA LYS A 56 -3.51 24.20 9.54
C LYS A 56 -4.86 24.55 10.14
N ALA A 57 -5.96 24.17 9.48
CA ALA A 57 -7.30 24.37 10.01
C ALA A 57 -7.61 23.51 11.25
N GLY A 58 -6.89 22.37 11.40
CA GLY A 58 -6.98 21.48 12.55
C GLY A 58 -6.48 20.10 12.23
N HIS A 59 -5.61 19.60 13.09
CA HIS A 59 -4.98 18.28 12.94
C HIS A 59 -4.86 17.54 14.29
N ILE A 60 -4.50 16.26 14.24
CA ILE A 60 -4.25 15.46 15.44
C ILE A 60 -3.02 16.01 16.16
N PRO A 61 -3.06 16.27 17.49
CA PRO A 61 -1.92 16.82 18.21
C PRO A 61 -0.64 16.02 17.97
N GLY A 62 0.44 16.73 17.65
CA GLY A 62 1.74 16.12 17.36
C GLY A 62 1.92 15.58 15.93
N ALA A 63 0.90 15.65 15.08
CA ALA A 63 1.01 15.21 13.70
C ALA A 63 1.95 16.09 12.89
N VAL A 64 2.80 15.46 12.07
CA VAL A 64 3.68 16.11 11.11
C VAL A 64 3.00 16.07 9.74
N ASN A 65 2.88 17.22 9.08
CA ASN A 65 2.29 17.28 7.76
C ASN A 65 3.35 17.07 6.66
N VAL A 66 3.13 16.05 5.84
CA VAL A 66 3.84 15.86 4.57
C VAL A 66 2.80 15.52 3.51
N PHE A 67 2.44 16.51 2.72
CA PHE A 67 1.37 16.42 1.73
C PHE A 67 1.56 15.21 0.79
N TYR A 68 0.45 14.57 0.42
CA TYR A 68 0.40 13.38 -0.44
C TYR A 68 1.30 13.47 -1.68
N GLY A 69 1.37 14.64 -2.34
CA GLY A 69 2.19 14.86 -3.55
C GLY A 69 3.69 14.66 -3.36
N SER A 70 4.19 14.59 -2.13
CA SER A 70 5.60 14.25 -1.84
C SER A 70 5.87 12.74 -1.91
N TRP A 71 4.82 11.90 -1.90
CA TRP A 71 4.91 10.44 -1.86
C TRP A 71 4.56 9.77 -3.18
N ALA A 72 3.85 10.49 -4.04
CA ALA A 72 3.42 10.00 -5.36
C ALA A 72 3.40 11.19 -6.32
N ILE A 73 4.23 11.13 -7.37
CA ILE A 73 4.48 12.25 -8.27
C ILE A 73 3.94 11.98 -9.68
N LYS A 74 3.86 13.01 -10.49
CA LYS A 74 3.67 12.87 -11.94
C LYS A 74 5.03 12.63 -12.61
N LYS A 75 5.12 11.59 -13.46
CA LYS A 75 6.35 11.24 -14.20
C LYS A 75 6.03 11.08 -15.68
N GLY A 76 6.41 12.03 -16.48
CA GLY A 76 5.92 12.13 -17.86
C GLY A 76 4.40 12.28 -17.91
N ASP A 77 3.72 11.36 -18.59
CA ASP A 77 2.25 11.31 -18.64
C ASP A 77 1.64 10.53 -17.48
N LEU A 78 2.43 9.72 -16.75
CA LEU A 78 1.92 8.87 -15.70
C LEU A 78 1.71 9.64 -14.39
N LEU A 79 0.61 9.31 -13.70
CA LEU A 79 0.24 9.90 -12.43
C LEU A 79 0.54 8.91 -11.28
N ASN A 80 0.82 9.46 -10.11
CA ASN A 80 1.08 8.70 -8.87
C ASN A 80 2.29 7.76 -8.92
N GLU A 81 3.27 8.05 -9.75
CA GLU A 81 4.53 7.31 -9.82
C GLU A 81 5.39 7.50 -8.55
N LEU A 82 6.24 6.53 -8.25
CA LEU A 82 7.20 6.65 -7.15
C LEU A 82 8.17 7.82 -7.38
N PRO A 83 8.48 8.65 -6.35
CA PRO A 83 9.61 9.57 -6.38
C PRO A 83 10.95 8.86 -6.58
N ALA A 84 12.01 9.61 -6.89
CA ALA A 84 13.36 9.06 -6.84
C ALA A 84 13.70 8.60 -5.41
N ASN A 85 14.54 7.56 -5.29
CA ASN A 85 14.81 6.97 -3.98
C ASN A 85 15.44 7.96 -3.00
N ASP A 86 16.33 8.83 -3.47
CA ASP A 86 16.99 9.83 -2.62
C ASP A 86 15.99 10.89 -2.14
N ASP A 87 15.12 11.39 -3.02
CA ASP A 87 14.05 12.32 -2.66
C ASP A 87 13.10 11.70 -1.63
N LEU A 88 12.78 10.41 -1.81
CA LEU A 88 11.94 9.67 -0.88
C LEU A 88 12.61 9.51 0.49
N PHE A 89 13.90 9.18 0.53
CA PHE A 89 14.66 9.08 1.77
C PHE A 89 14.75 10.43 2.50
N ASP A 90 14.96 11.52 1.77
CA ASP A 90 15.00 12.85 2.35
C ASP A 90 13.63 13.29 2.87
N THR A 91 12.54 12.94 2.17
CA THR A 91 11.16 13.16 2.64
C THR A 91 10.90 12.41 3.94
N ILE A 92 11.26 11.11 4.02
CA ILE A 92 11.09 10.27 5.20
C ILE A 92 11.90 10.84 6.38
N GLY A 93 13.17 11.16 6.16
CA GLY A 93 14.03 11.73 7.19
C GLY A 93 13.55 13.09 7.69
N SER A 94 13.09 13.95 6.78
CA SER A 94 12.55 15.28 7.13
C SER A 94 11.27 15.19 7.96
N ALA A 95 10.47 14.13 7.79
CA ALA A 95 9.32 13.85 8.63
C ALA A 95 9.67 13.28 10.02
N GLY A 96 10.97 13.13 10.34
CA GLY A 96 11.44 12.56 11.60
C GLY A 96 11.32 11.04 11.70
N ILE A 97 11.09 10.36 10.59
CA ILE A 97 10.93 8.90 10.53
C ILE A 97 12.30 8.23 10.43
N ASP A 98 12.49 7.16 11.17
CA ASP A 98 13.63 6.24 11.09
C ASP A 98 13.16 4.77 11.09
N ALA A 99 14.10 3.83 11.08
CA ALA A 99 13.83 2.40 11.03
C ALA A 99 13.05 1.85 12.25
N ASN A 100 13.06 2.58 13.38
CA ASN A 100 12.40 2.19 14.62
C ASN A 100 11.05 2.90 14.83
N SER A 101 10.67 3.79 13.92
CA SER A 101 9.44 4.57 14.01
C SER A 101 8.22 3.70 13.74
N ILE A 102 7.15 3.95 14.49
CA ILE A 102 5.80 3.48 14.20
C ILE A 102 5.09 4.63 13.49
N VAL A 103 4.80 4.49 12.22
CA VAL A 103 4.19 5.56 11.43
C VAL A 103 2.69 5.32 11.33
N VAL A 104 1.89 6.24 11.88
CA VAL A 104 0.43 6.24 11.72
C VAL A 104 0.05 7.28 10.70
N ILE A 105 -0.48 6.84 9.57
CA ILE A 105 -0.84 7.73 8.46
C ILE A 105 -2.27 8.21 8.66
N VAL A 106 -2.45 9.53 8.52
CA VAL A 106 -3.72 10.24 8.64
C VAL A 106 -4.02 10.97 7.35
N GLY A 107 -5.18 10.72 6.80
CA GLY A 107 -5.75 11.39 5.64
C GLY A 107 -7.23 11.66 5.86
N VAL A 108 -7.99 11.96 4.81
CA VAL A 108 -9.45 12.08 4.83
C VAL A 108 -10.10 10.91 4.10
N THR A 109 -11.35 10.62 4.46
CA THR A 109 -12.14 9.53 3.86
C THR A 109 -13.46 10.03 3.26
N ASP A 110 -13.61 11.32 3.09
CA ASP A 110 -14.80 12.01 2.61
C ASP A 110 -15.02 11.91 1.09
N THR A 111 -13.95 11.68 0.34
CA THR A 111 -14.02 11.52 -1.12
C THR A 111 -13.22 10.30 -1.57
N VAL A 112 -13.71 9.63 -2.62
CA VAL A 112 -13.08 8.43 -3.16
C VAL A 112 -11.60 8.64 -3.54
N PRO A 113 -11.16 9.74 -4.19
CA PRO A 113 -9.73 9.91 -4.50
C PRO A 113 -8.85 10.05 -3.27
N ASN A 114 -9.30 10.75 -2.22
CA ASN A 114 -8.50 11.06 -1.02
C ASN A 114 -8.41 9.88 -0.05
N GLN A 115 -9.44 9.03 -0.02
CA GLN A 115 -9.50 7.84 0.83
C GLN A 115 -8.30 6.91 0.66
N PHE A 116 -7.69 6.90 -0.52
CA PHE A 116 -6.57 6.03 -0.86
C PHE A 116 -5.19 6.68 -0.72
N ASP A 117 -5.13 7.94 -0.30
CA ASP A 117 -3.84 8.61 -0.05
C ASP A 117 -3.05 7.88 1.03
N MET A 118 -3.73 7.49 2.10
CA MET A 118 -3.10 6.79 3.24
C MET A 118 -2.46 5.46 2.82
N THR A 119 -3.17 4.65 2.02
CA THR A 119 -2.66 3.35 1.60
C THR A 119 -1.54 3.47 0.56
N ARG A 120 -1.62 4.46 -0.33
CA ARG A 120 -0.53 4.74 -1.28
C ARG A 120 0.73 5.16 -0.52
N VAL A 121 0.62 6.06 0.46
CA VAL A 121 1.75 6.48 1.29
C VAL A 121 2.29 5.32 2.11
N ALA A 122 1.43 4.48 2.70
CA ALA A 122 1.84 3.27 3.41
C ALA A 122 2.67 2.34 2.51
N TRP A 123 2.22 2.10 1.29
CA TRP A 123 2.92 1.25 0.34
C TRP A 123 4.25 1.85 -0.11
N THR A 124 4.30 3.17 -0.31
CA THR A 124 5.54 3.90 -0.63
C THR A 124 6.55 3.85 0.52
N LEU A 125 6.10 4.00 1.78
CA LEU A 125 6.95 3.84 2.97
C LEU A 125 7.51 2.42 3.08
N LYS A 126 6.69 1.40 2.86
CA LYS A 126 7.14 0.00 2.84
C LYS A 126 8.15 -0.27 1.72
N TYR A 127 7.94 0.31 0.55
CA TYR A 127 8.92 0.26 -0.54
C TYR A 127 10.27 0.85 -0.10
N ALA A 128 10.27 1.94 0.64
CA ALA A 128 11.48 2.57 1.18
C ALA A 128 12.08 1.84 2.39
N GLY A 129 11.44 0.76 2.89
CA GLY A 129 11.95 -0.05 4.01
C GLY A 129 11.40 0.33 5.38
N VAL A 130 10.38 1.19 5.48
CA VAL A 130 9.66 1.46 6.73
C VAL A 130 8.55 0.42 6.89
N ASN A 131 8.69 -0.50 7.85
CA ASN A 131 7.79 -1.66 7.98
C ASN A 131 6.67 -1.46 9.01
N ASN A 132 6.90 -0.68 10.07
CA ASN A 132 5.90 -0.39 11.10
C ASN A 132 5.01 0.77 10.68
N VAL A 133 4.15 0.54 9.67
CA VAL A 133 3.23 1.53 9.12
C VAL A 133 1.80 1.13 9.43
N ALA A 134 1.02 2.03 10.00
CA ALA A 134 -0.40 1.85 10.28
C ALA A 134 -1.24 2.95 9.61
N ILE A 135 -2.51 2.65 9.38
CA ILE A 135 -3.50 3.60 8.88
C ILE A 135 -4.51 3.88 9.98
N LEU A 136 -4.80 5.15 10.21
CA LEU A 136 -5.89 5.54 11.11
C LEU A 136 -7.23 5.21 10.44
N ASN A 137 -7.99 4.28 11.03
CA ASN A 137 -9.28 3.86 10.51
C ASN A 137 -10.26 5.05 10.45
N GLY A 138 -10.75 5.36 9.26
CA GLY A 138 -11.58 6.52 9.00
C GLY A 138 -10.84 7.87 9.02
N GLY A 139 -9.51 7.86 9.16
CA GLY A 139 -8.67 9.06 9.06
C GLY A 139 -9.06 10.19 10.02
N GLN A 140 -8.76 11.43 9.60
CA GLN A 140 -9.13 12.65 10.33
C GLN A 140 -10.65 12.76 10.57
N ASN A 141 -11.47 12.32 9.63
CA ASN A 141 -12.92 12.37 9.75
C ASN A 141 -13.42 11.59 10.98
N GLN A 142 -12.89 10.37 11.20
CA GLN A 142 -13.26 9.56 12.35
C GLN A 142 -12.68 10.13 13.65
N TRP A 143 -11.49 10.73 13.64
CA TRP A 143 -10.93 11.41 14.80
C TRP A 143 -11.84 12.54 15.28
N VAL A 144 -12.30 13.39 14.36
CA VAL A 144 -13.24 14.49 14.66
C VAL A 144 -14.60 13.95 15.12
N LYS A 145 -15.15 12.93 14.44
CA LYS A 145 -16.42 12.31 14.80
C LYS A 145 -16.40 11.70 16.21
N ALA A 146 -15.24 11.20 16.63
CA ALA A 146 -15.02 10.67 17.99
C ALA A 146 -14.77 11.77 19.04
N ASN A 147 -14.94 13.06 18.69
CA ASN A 147 -14.71 14.22 19.55
C ASN A 147 -13.29 14.25 20.19
N LYS A 148 -12.29 13.77 19.47
CA LYS A 148 -10.89 13.78 19.93
C LYS A 148 -10.28 15.17 19.74
N PRO A 149 -9.25 15.54 20.57
CA PRO A 149 -8.66 16.87 20.54
C PRO A 149 -8.00 17.20 19.19
N LEU A 150 -8.07 18.46 18.82
CA LEU A 150 -7.37 19.01 17.64
C LEU A 150 -6.35 20.05 18.10
N SER A 151 -5.30 20.23 17.29
CA SER A 151 -4.32 21.30 17.39
C SER A 151 -4.26 22.06 16.06
N ALA A 152 -3.92 23.36 16.14
CA ALA A 152 -3.53 24.18 15.01
C ALA A 152 -2.02 24.52 15.05
N ASP A 153 -1.28 24.01 16.03
CA ASP A 153 0.15 24.27 16.20
C ASP A 153 0.96 23.52 15.15
N VAL A 154 1.72 24.26 14.34
CA VAL A 154 2.58 23.64 13.32
C VAL A 154 3.72 22.87 13.96
N VAL A 155 3.70 21.55 13.81
CA VAL A 155 4.73 20.66 14.32
C VAL A 155 5.92 20.64 13.36
N LYS A 156 7.09 21.03 13.84
CA LYS A 156 8.35 20.82 13.13
C LYS A 156 8.96 19.50 13.57
N ALA A 157 8.98 18.54 12.66
CA ALA A 157 9.63 17.27 12.93
C ALA A 157 11.13 17.47 13.20
N LYS A 158 11.66 16.70 14.14
CA LYS A 158 13.12 16.61 14.32
C LYS A 158 13.65 15.72 13.19
N SER A 159 14.23 16.33 12.16
CA SER A 159 14.78 15.61 11.02
C SER A 159 15.80 14.56 11.44
N LYS A 160 15.77 13.43 10.77
CA LYS A 160 16.69 12.29 10.95
C LYS A 160 17.34 11.95 9.61
N ALA A 161 18.54 11.42 9.66
CA ALA A 161 19.12 10.80 8.47
C ALA A 161 18.43 9.46 8.23
N TYR A 162 17.79 9.31 7.08
CA TYR A 162 17.15 8.05 6.67
C TYR A 162 17.80 7.51 5.40
N ARG A 163 18.19 6.25 5.42
CA ARG A 163 18.67 5.50 4.26
C ARG A 163 18.19 4.06 4.40
N GLY A 164 16.98 3.81 3.95
CA GLY A 164 16.34 2.51 4.05
C GLY A 164 16.80 1.54 2.97
N LYS A 165 16.42 0.28 3.13
CA LYS A 165 16.60 -0.74 2.10
C LYS A 165 15.38 -0.76 1.19
N ILE A 166 15.57 -0.37 -0.08
CA ILE A 166 14.50 -0.38 -1.08
C ILE A 166 14.00 -1.80 -1.32
N ASN A 167 12.70 -2.02 -1.16
CA ASN A 167 12.03 -3.26 -1.52
C ASN A 167 11.46 -3.17 -2.95
N ARG A 168 12.29 -3.48 -3.94
CA ARG A 168 11.91 -3.41 -5.36
C ARG A 168 10.80 -4.38 -5.75
N GLY A 169 10.50 -5.37 -4.91
CA GLY A 169 9.45 -6.36 -5.17
C GLY A 169 8.02 -5.81 -4.97
N LEU A 170 7.84 -4.65 -4.34
CA LEU A 170 6.51 -4.10 -4.04
C LEU A 170 5.86 -3.35 -5.20
N PHE A 171 6.67 -2.75 -6.07
CA PHE A 171 6.18 -2.09 -7.29
C PHE A 171 6.80 -2.74 -8.51
N VAL A 172 6.00 -2.95 -9.53
CA VAL A 172 6.41 -3.57 -10.79
C VAL A 172 6.01 -2.70 -11.98
N ASN A 173 6.79 -2.82 -13.06
CA ASN A 173 6.54 -2.12 -14.31
C ASN A 173 5.75 -3.00 -15.30
N LYS A 174 5.39 -2.42 -16.44
CA LYS A 174 4.62 -3.07 -17.51
C LYS A 174 5.27 -4.37 -18.01
N ASP A 175 6.59 -4.36 -18.24
CA ASP A 175 7.30 -5.54 -18.77
C ASP A 175 7.24 -6.71 -17.80
N TYR A 176 7.34 -6.43 -16.50
CA TYR A 176 7.16 -7.45 -15.49
C TYR A 176 5.75 -8.05 -15.57
N VAL A 177 4.69 -7.20 -15.60
CA VAL A 177 3.30 -7.69 -15.72
C VAL A 177 3.12 -8.53 -16.97
N MET A 178 3.64 -8.09 -18.13
CA MET A 178 3.61 -8.84 -19.38
C MET A 178 4.20 -10.25 -19.23
N SER A 179 5.31 -10.39 -18.53
CA SER A 179 5.99 -11.67 -18.29
C SER A 179 5.23 -12.61 -17.35
N ARG A 180 4.28 -12.06 -16.60
CA ARG A 180 3.51 -12.79 -15.56
C ARG A 180 2.08 -13.12 -15.98
N LEU A 181 1.62 -12.69 -17.13
CA LEU A 181 0.28 -13.05 -17.63
C LEU A 181 0.11 -14.58 -17.69
N GLY A 182 -1.04 -15.06 -17.16
CA GLY A 182 -1.34 -16.49 -17.04
C GLY A 182 -0.54 -17.26 -15.97
N LYS A 183 0.36 -16.58 -15.23
CA LYS A 183 1.17 -17.17 -14.14
C LYS A 183 0.83 -16.57 -12.79
N ALA A 184 0.67 -15.24 -12.72
CA ALA A 184 0.25 -14.50 -11.54
C ALA A 184 -1.26 -14.19 -11.60
N ILE A 185 -1.85 -13.90 -10.44
CA ILE A 185 -3.19 -13.33 -10.35
C ILE A 185 -3.08 -11.84 -10.66
N ILE A 186 -3.67 -11.40 -11.75
CA ILE A 186 -3.78 -9.98 -12.10
C ILE A 186 -5.07 -9.45 -11.47
N LEU A 187 -4.94 -8.55 -10.50
CA LEU A 187 -6.04 -8.06 -9.69
C LEU A 187 -6.42 -6.63 -10.08
N ASP A 188 -7.55 -6.48 -10.76
CA ASP A 188 -8.15 -5.18 -11.07
C ASP A 188 -9.00 -4.70 -9.89
N THR A 189 -8.62 -3.58 -9.31
CA THR A 189 -9.31 -3.02 -8.13
C THR A 189 -10.29 -1.90 -8.47
N ARG A 190 -10.48 -1.59 -9.75
CA ARG A 190 -11.43 -0.59 -10.21
C ARG A 190 -12.87 -1.02 -10.00
N ALA A 191 -13.78 -0.04 -10.03
CA ALA A 191 -15.22 -0.32 -9.97
C ALA A 191 -15.66 -1.22 -11.15
N PRO A 192 -16.75 -2.01 -10.98
CA PRO A 192 -17.19 -2.96 -12.00
C PRO A 192 -17.42 -2.37 -13.39
N ALA A 193 -17.90 -1.12 -13.50
CA ALA A 193 -18.11 -0.48 -14.79
C ALA A 193 -16.81 -0.26 -15.56
N PHE A 194 -15.72 0.10 -14.87
CA PHE A 194 -14.38 0.25 -15.46
C PHE A 194 -13.79 -1.12 -15.84
N TYR A 195 -13.91 -2.11 -14.96
CA TYR A 195 -13.46 -3.46 -15.22
C TYR A 195 -14.17 -4.09 -16.43
N GLN A 196 -15.48 -3.86 -16.59
CA GLN A 196 -16.29 -4.36 -17.69
C GLN A 196 -16.13 -3.57 -19.00
N GLY A 197 -15.23 -2.60 -19.03
CA GLY A 197 -15.01 -1.76 -20.20
C GLY A 197 -16.19 -0.85 -20.59
N LYS A 198 -17.10 -0.57 -19.64
CA LYS A 198 -18.25 0.35 -19.85
C LYS A 198 -17.89 1.81 -19.62
N GLU A 199 -16.92 2.04 -18.72
CA GLU A 199 -16.46 3.37 -18.32
C GLU A 199 -14.94 3.44 -18.28
N LYS A 200 -14.40 4.65 -18.39
CA LYS A 200 -12.99 4.97 -18.16
C LYS A 200 -12.84 6.38 -17.64
N LEU A 201 -11.75 6.66 -16.92
CA LEU A 201 -11.38 8.01 -16.57
C LEU A 201 -10.87 8.79 -17.82
N PRO A 202 -11.01 10.11 -17.87
CA PRO A 202 -10.64 10.93 -19.05
C PRO A 202 -9.18 10.72 -19.47
N PHE A 203 -8.28 10.48 -18.54
CA PHE A 203 -6.85 10.30 -18.78
C PHE A 203 -6.46 8.84 -19.12
N VAL A 204 -7.39 7.88 -19.03
CA VAL A 204 -7.16 6.51 -19.49
C VAL A 204 -7.46 6.43 -20.99
N PRO A 205 -6.54 5.94 -21.83
CA PRO A 205 -6.64 6.09 -23.29
C PRO A 205 -7.84 5.37 -23.91
N LYS A 206 -8.14 4.15 -23.48
CA LYS A 206 -9.24 3.34 -24.03
C LYS A 206 -9.97 2.57 -22.92
N LEU A 207 -11.14 2.04 -23.23
CA LEU A 207 -11.91 1.12 -22.40
C LEU A 207 -11.22 -0.24 -22.31
N GLY A 208 -11.54 -1.01 -21.25
CA GLY A 208 -11.08 -2.38 -21.06
C GLY A 208 -10.15 -2.58 -19.86
N ARG A 209 -9.59 -3.77 -19.78
CA ARG A 209 -8.74 -4.26 -18.67
C ARG A 209 -7.56 -5.09 -19.16
N ILE A 210 -6.63 -5.39 -18.30
CA ILE A 210 -5.56 -6.36 -18.57
C ILE A 210 -6.21 -7.74 -18.78
N LYS A 211 -5.82 -8.42 -19.85
CA LYS A 211 -6.37 -9.74 -20.21
C LYS A 211 -6.19 -10.75 -19.07
N GLY A 212 -7.28 -11.43 -18.70
CA GLY A 212 -7.29 -12.43 -17.64
C GLY A 212 -7.29 -11.87 -16.22
N ALA A 213 -7.48 -10.56 -16.04
CA ALA A 213 -7.60 -9.95 -14.71
C ALA A 213 -8.89 -10.39 -14.01
N VAL A 214 -8.80 -10.57 -12.68
CA VAL A 214 -9.96 -10.75 -11.80
C VAL A 214 -10.30 -9.42 -11.14
N ASN A 215 -11.58 -9.19 -10.80
CA ASN A 215 -12.01 -7.92 -10.22
C ASN A 215 -12.28 -8.04 -8.72
N LEU A 216 -11.68 -7.13 -7.96
CA LEU A 216 -11.98 -6.94 -6.54
C LEU A 216 -12.07 -5.43 -6.27
N PRO A 217 -13.27 -4.84 -6.42
CA PRO A 217 -13.44 -3.40 -6.35
C PRO A 217 -13.03 -2.82 -5.00
N VAL A 218 -12.20 -1.76 -5.04
CA VAL A 218 -11.68 -1.12 -3.84
C VAL A 218 -12.78 -0.51 -2.96
N GLY A 219 -13.91 -0.11 -3.52
CA GLY A 219 -15.06 0.38 -2.76
C GLY A 219 -15.67 -0.67 -1.82
N GLN A 220 -15.37 -1.96 -2.01
CA GLN A 220 -15.83 -3.02 -1.12
C GLN A 220 -15.08 -3.08 0.22
N LEU A 221 -13.94 -2.38 0.35
CA LEU A 221 -13.17 -2.33 1.60
C LEU A 221 -13.90 -1.59 2.72
N TYR A 222 -14.73 -0.61 2.37
CA TYR A 222 -15.20 0.39 3.31
C TYR A 222 -16.70 0.32 3.58
N THR A 223 -17.09 0.75 4.76
CA THR A 223 -18.47 1.08 5.09
C THR A 223 -18.85 2.44 4.48
N PRO A 224 -20.15 2.81 4.44
CA PRO A 224 -20.58 4.13 3.99
C PRO A 224 -19.93 5.30 4.76
N GLU A 225 -19.53 5.05 6.02
CA GLU A 225 -18.86 6.03 6.89
C GLU A 225 -17.36 6.16 6.63
N GLY A 226 -16.81 5.42 5.66
CA GLY A 226 -15.38 5.43 5.30
C GLY A 226 -14.48 4.64 6.25
N LEU A 227 -15.03 3.76 7.08
CA LEU A 227 -14.29 2.83 7.93
C LEU A 227 -14.03 1.53 7.17
N TYR A 228 -12.92 0.86 7.46
CA TYR A 228 -12.74 -0.51 6.99
C TYR A 228 -13.86 -1.40 7.53
N LYS A 229 -14.39 -2.29 6.68
CA LYS A 229 -15.30 -3.35 7.12
C LYS A 229 -14.60 -4.30 8.09
N ASP A 230 -15.39 -5.13 8.77
CA ASP A 230 -14.82 -6.15 9.65
C ASP A 230 -13.92 -7.12 8.89
N GLU A 231 -12.94 -7.68 9.62
CA GLU A 231 -11.88 -8.51 9.04
C GLU A 231 -12.42 -9.77 8.37
N ALA A 232 -13.50 -10.36 8.92
CA ALA A 232 -14.10 -11.58 8.37
C ALA A 232 -14.77 -11.29 7.01
N ALA A 233 -15.48 -10.17 6.89
CA ALA A 233 -16.08 -9.75 5.62
C ALA A 233 -15.00 -9.44 4.57
N LEU A 234 -13.94 -8.75 4.96
CA LEU A 234 -12.81 -8.46 4.06
C LEU A 234 -12.08 -9.73 3.61
N MET A 235 -11.85 -10.68 4.52
CA MET A 235 -11.22 -11.97 4.21
C MET A 235 -12.07 -12.78 3.21
N ALA A 236 -13.40 -12.82 3.40
CA ALA A 236 -14.29 -13.49 2.49
C ALA A 236 -14.21 -12.92 1.06
N LEU A 237 -14.21 -11.58 0.92
CA LEU A 237 -14.06 -10.90 -0.37
C LEU A 237 -12.69 -11.21 -1.02
N ALA A 238 -11.62 -11.13 -0.24
CA ALA A 238 -10.27 -11.42 -0.72
C ALA A 238 -10.15 -12.88 -1.21
N THR A 239 -10.60 -13.83 -0.38
CA THR A 239 -10.52 -15.27 -0.72
C THR A 239 -11.34 -15.61 -1.94
N ALA A 240 -12.52 -14.99 -2.12
CA ALA A 240 -13.35 -15.20 -3.30
C ALA A 240 -12.65 -14.71 -4.59
N ALA A 241 -11.86 -13.63 -4.52
CA ALA A 241 -11.20 -13.04 -5.69
C ALA A 241 -9.83 -13.67 -6.00
N VAL A 242 -8.99 -13.89 -4.98
CA VAL A 242 -7.59 -14.30 -5.17
C VAL A 242 -7.26 -15.67 -4.57
N GLY A 243 -8.24 -16.33 -3.95
CA GLY A 243 -8.06 -17.64 -3.32
C GLY A 243 -7.42 -17.56 -1.94
N SER A 244 -7.31 -18.70 -1.25
CA SER A 244 -6.77 -18.83 0.10
C SER A 244 -5.26 -19.12 0.15
N ASP A 245 -4.64 -19.43 -0.98
CA ASP A 245 -3.20 -19.68 -1.07
C ASP A 245 -2.42 -18.35 -1.00
N LYS A 246 -1.88 -18.07 0.17
CA LYS A 246 -1.17 -16.82 0.46
C LYS A 246 0.22 -16.73 -0.16
N THR A 247 0.70 -17.78 -0.79
CA THR A 247 2.02 -17.83 -1.45
C THR A 247 1.96 -17.45 -2.94
N LYS A 248 0.77 -17.41 -3.52
CA LYS A 248 0.58 -17.02 -4.92
C LYS A 248 0.94 -15.57 -5.16
N GLU A 249 1.57 -15.35 -6.30
CA GLU A 249 1.86 -14.00 -6.75
C GLU A 249 0.59 -13.28 -7.20
N ILE A 250 0.37 -12.09 -6.64
CA ILE A 250 -0.74 -11.19 -6.97
C ILE A 250 -0.16 -9.86 -7.45
N ILE A 251 -0.58 -9.41 -8.62
CA ILE A 251 -0.21 -8.10 -9.16
C ILE A 251 -1.47 -7.25 -9.24
N ALA A 252 -1.61 -6.31 -8.32
CA ALA A 252 -2.76 -5.42 -8.27
C ALA A 252 -2.54 -4.17 -9.11
N TYR A 253 -3.58 -3.71 -9.78
CA TYR A 253 -3.59 -2.47 -10.53
C TYR A 253 -4.94 -1.74 -10.41
N CYS A 254 -4.95 -0.47 -10.80
CA CYS A 254 -6.14 0.35 -10.92
C CYS A 254 -6.04 1.24 -12.17
N ASP A 255 -6.29 2.54 -12.06
CA ASP A 255 -6.06 3.46 -13.18
C ASP A 255 -4.64 4.06 -13.16
N THR A 256 -4.05 4.31 -11.96
CA THR A 256 -2.79 5.06 -11.77
C THR A 256 -1.92 4.52 -10.64
N GLY A 257 -2.05 3.25 -10.25
CA GLY A 257 -1.27 2.66 -9.15
C GLY A 257 -1.59 3.19 -7.73
N LYS A 258 -2.64 4.00 -7.58
CA LYS A 258 -3.04 4.58 -6.29
C LYS A 258 -4.03 3.70 -5.53
N THR A 259 -5.24 3.52 -6.08
CA THR A 259 -6.34 2.89 -5.33
C THR A 259 -6.11 1.40 -5.07
N CYS A 260 -5.38 0.71 -5.94
CA CYS A 260 -5.02 -0.70 -5.76
C CYS A 260 -4.18 -0.95 -4.50
N THR A 261 -3.44 0.07 -4.01
CA THR A 261 -2.66 -0.06 -2.77
C THR A 261 -3.51 -0.37 -1.55
N ALA A 262 -4.80 -0.05 -1.57
CA ALA A 262 -5.70 -0.36 -0.45
C ALA A 262 -5.90 -1.87 -0.29
N TRP A 263 -6.19 -2.60 -1.37
CA TRP A 263 -6.25 -4.06 -1.31
C TRP A 263 -4.88 -4.69 -1.11
N THR A 264 -3.80 -4.16 -1.72
CA THR A 264 -2.46 -4.70 -1.45
C THR A 264 -2.07 -4.59 0.01
N PHE A 265 -2.38 -3.48 0.66
CA PHE A 265 -2.14 -3.28 2.08
C PHE A 265 -2.94 -4.27 2.95
N VAL A 266 -4.23 -4.45 2.67
CA VAL A 266 -5.07 -5.41 3.39
C VAL A 266 -4.59 -6.85 3.16
N LEU A 267 -4.31 -7.23 1.91
CA LEU A 267 -3.82 -8.58 1.60
C LEU A 267 -2.50 -8.89 2.32
N THR A 268 -1.55 -7.98 2.31
CA THR A 268 -0.23 -8.23 2.92
C THR A 268 -0.23 -8.05 4.42
N ASP A 269 -0.67 -6.89 4.90
CA ASP A 269 -0.46 -6.47 6.28
C ASP A 269 -1.52 -6.99 7.24
N LEU A 270 -2.76 -7.19 6.76
CA LEU A 270 -3.83 -7.72 7.58
C LEU A 270 -3.95 -9.24 7.41
N PHE A 271 -3.82 -9.75 6.17
CA PHE A 271 -4.10 -11.16 5.86
C PHE A 271 -2.86 -12.02 5.64
N GLY A 272 -1.66 -11.41 5.51
CA GLY A 272 -0.40 -12.14 5.41
C GLY A 272 -0.17 -12.84 4.07
N TYR A 273 -0.76 -12.33 2.95
CA TYR A 273 -0.36 -12.76 1.61
C TYR A 273 1.09 -12.30 1.35
N GLN A 274 1.93 -13.20 0.86
CA GLN A 274 3.38 -13.04 0.89
C GLN A 274 3.95 -12.36 -0.36
N ASP A 275 3.30 -12.48 -1.50
CA ASP A 275 3.81 -12.02 -2.79
C ASP A 275 2.78 -11.14 -3.52
N VAL A 276 2.52 -9.95 -2.97
CA VAL A 276 1.59 -8.96 -3.52
C VAL A 276 2.36 -7.74 -4.00
N LYS A 277 2.11 -7.35 -5.23
CA LYS A 277 2.78 -6.23 -5.91
C LYS A 277 1.78 -5.22 -6.46
N VAL A 278 2.22 -4.00 -6.64
CA VAL A 278 1.47 -2.96 -7.36
C VAL A 278 2.09 -2.75 -8.74
N TYR A 279 1.29 -2.81 -9.77
CA TYR A 279 1.66 -2.30 -11.08
C TYR A 279 1.44 -0.78 -11.11
N ASP A 280 2.55 -0.01 -11.03
CA ASP A 280 2.50 1.45 -10.82
C ASP A 280 1.82 2.18 -11.99
N GLY A 281 2.22 1.92 -13.22
CA GLY A 281 1.63 2.54 -14.42
C GLY A 281 0.17 2.19 -14.69
N SER A 282 -0.31 1.04 -14.18
CA SER A 282 -1.74 0.64 -14.18
C SER A 282 -2.42 0.76 -15.55
N SER A 283 -3.75 0.98 -15.57
CA SER A 283 -4.53 1.09 -16.82
C SER A 283 -4.08 2.26 -17.69
N MET A 284 -3.58 3.34 -17.09
CA MET A 284 -3.12 4.53 -17.81
C MET A 284 -1.93 4.20 -18.73
N GLU A 285 -1.00 3.37 -18.27
CA GLU A 285 0.13 2.90 -19.07
C GLU A 285 -0.25 1.70 -19.95
N TRP A 286 -0.94 0.69 -19.38
CA TRP A 286 -1.26 -0.55 -20.08
C TRP A 286 -2.11 -0.33 -21.31
N LEU A 287 -3.20 0.41 -21.16
CA LEU A 287 -4.16 0.65 -22.23
C LEU A 287 -3.69 1.66 -23.29
N LYS A 288 -2.55 2.31 -23.07
CA LYS A 288 -1.88 3.15 -24.06
C LYS A 288 -1.09 2.31 -25.07
N ASP A 289 -0.61 1.14 -24.68
CA ASP A 289 0.18 0.26 -25.53
C ASP A 289 -0.74 -0.64 -26.41
N PRO A 290 -0.70 -0.51 -27.73
CA PRO A 290 -1.54 -1.32 -28.62
C PRO A 290 -1.17 -2.81 -28.59
N ASN A 291 0.06 -3.16 -28.16
CA ASN A 291 0.54 -4.52 -28.08
C ASN A 291 0.26 -5.19 -26.71
N ALA A 292 -0.20 -4.42 -25.72
CA ALA A 292 -0.51 -4.94 -24.41
C ALA A 292 -1.83 -5.75 -24.45
N PRO A 293 -1.82 -7.05 -24.09
CA PRO A 293 -3.02 -7.90 -24.13
C PRO A 293 -4.13 -7.33 -23.24
N SER A 294 -5.22 -6.93 -23.87
CA SER A 294 -6.38 -6.32 -23.22
C SER A 294 -7.66 -7.01 -23.64
N GLU A 295 -8.69 -6.88 -22.83
CA GLU A 295 -10.05 -7.34 -23.11
C GLU A 295 -11.07 -6.33 -22.59
N PRO A 296 -12.33 -6.34 -23.11
CA PRO A 296 -13.38 -5.44 -22.65
C PRO A 296 -13.67 -5.57 -21.17
#